data_c36a2807f54da988263cca6d78db8c34
#
_entry.id   c36a2807f54da988263cca6d78db8c34
#
_cell.length_a   1.000
_cell.length_b   1.000
_cell.length_c   1.000
_cell.angle_alpha   90.00
_cell.angle_beta   90.00
_cell.angle_gamma   90.00
#
_symmetry.space_group_name_H-M   'P 1'
#
loop_
_entity.id
_entity.type
_entity.pdbx_description
1 polymer ?
#
loop_
_entity_poly.entity_id
_entity_poly.type
_entity_poly.pdbx_seq_one_letter_code
_entity_poly.pdbx_strand_id
1 'polypeptide(L)'
;MVYKLALDWTPNINHIGFFVGKEKNFFKDYGIELLINSPERDNYKYSPAKQIELGISDFGLTPTESVISFRTKNNPFKLIAVSALFQSDISAIVVTDDSGIKRPKDLDGKSYASYGARYEDLIVKQLIKNDGGLGDVN
;
A
#
# COMPACT_ATOMS: atom_id res chain seq x y z
N MET A 1 -3.83 18.45 20.00
CA MET A 1 -4.33 18.37 18.62
C MET A 1 -4.75 16.94 18.34
N VAL A 2 -5.87 16.74 17.62
CA VAL A 2 -6.35 15.39 17.26
C VAL A 2 -6.02 15.14 15.80
N TYR A 3 -5.36 14.01 15.51
CA TYR A 3 -5.07 13.56 14.16
C TYR A 3 -5.60 12.15 13.92
N LYS A 4 -6.04 11.89 12.70
CA LYS A 4 -6.58 10.61 12.24
C LYS A 4 -5.60 9.96 11.26
N LEU A 5 -5.20 8.73 11.56
CA LEU A 5 -4.33 7.90 10.71
C LEU A 5 -5.14 6.74 10.15
N ALA A 6 -5.26 6.65 8.83
CA ALA A 6 -5.83 5.49 8.16
C ALA A 6 -4.76 4.42 7.94
N LEU A 7 -5.03 3.20 8.36
CA LEU A 7 -4.18 2.03 8.07
C LEU A 7 -4.51 1.48 6.68
N ASP A 8 -3.51 0.92 6.02
CA ASP A 8 -3.64 0.27 4.70
C ASP A 8 -4.29 -1.12 4.78
N TRP A 9 -4.18 -1.77 5.93
CA TRP A 9 -4.74 -3.09 6.21
C TRP A 9 -5.20 -3.21 7.65
N THR A 10 -5.80 -4.35 8.01
CA THR A 10 -6.07 -4.71 9.41
C THR A 10 -4.80 -4.54 10.25
N PRO A 11 -4.92 -4.11 11.52
CA PRO A 11 -3.78 -3.94 12.40
C PRO A 11 -2.87 -5.15 12.40
N ASN A 12 -1.58 -4.94 12.13
CA ASN A 12 -0.57 -5.99 12.09
C ASN A 12 0.81 -5.43 12.49
N ILE A 13 1.85 -6.25 12.40
CA ILE A 13 3.20 -5.89 12.84
C ILE A 13 3.78 -4.66 12.14
N ASN A 14 3.39 -4.38 10.90
CA ASN A 14 3.85 -3.20 10.16
C ASN A 14 3.40 -1.89 10.81
N HIS A 15 2.32 -1.94 11.58
CA HIS A 15 1.73 -0.78 12.26
C HIS A 15 2.20 -0.63 13.71
N ILE A 16 3.05 -1.55 14.21
CA ILE A 16 3.39 -1.66 15.64
C ILE A 16 3.89 -0.34 16.24
N GLY A 17 4.66 0.44 15.49
CA GLY A 17 5.21 1.73 15.95
C GLY A 17 4.13 2.72 16.37
N PHE A 18 3.01 2.78 15.65
CA PHE A 18 1.89 3.67 15.99
C PHE A 18 1.16 3.22 17.24
N PHE A 19 0.95 1.91 17.41
CA PHE A 19 0.31 1.36 18.61
C PHE A 19 1.18 1.51 19.85
N VAL A 20 2.47 1.20 19.75
CA VAL A 20 3.44 1.40 20.84
C VAL A 20 3.54 2.89 21.19
N GLY A 21 3.66 3.78 20.21
CA GLY A 21 3.72 5.21 20.43
C GLY A 21 2.48 5.75 21.16
N LYS A 22 1.30 5.22 20.84
CA LYS A 22 0.05 5.55 21.51
C LYS A 22 0.02 5.01 22.96
N GLU A 23 0.33 3.74 23.15
CA GLU A 23 0.33 3.07 24.47
C GLU A 23 1.34 3.70 25.42
N LYS A 24 2.53 4.03 24.92
CA LYS A 24 3.59 4.68 25.71
C LYS A 24 3.41 6.20 25.87
N ASN A 25 2.31 6.76 25.36
CA ASN A 25 1.97 8.18 25.41
C ASN A 25 2.96 9.10 24.66
N PHE A 26 3.81 8.58 23.76
CA PHE A 26 4.79 9.39 23.03
C PHE A 26 4.13 10.51 22.22
N PHE A 27 2.93 10.29 21.69
CA PHE A 27 2.19 11.34 20.99
C PHE A 27 1.66 12.42 21.94
N LYS A 28 1.24 12.03 23.15
CA LYS A 28 0.73 12.96 24.16
C LYS A 28 1.79 13.93 24.66
N ASP A 29 3.06 13.49 24.73
CA ASP A 29 4.18 14.34 25.13
C ASP A 29 4.36 15.53 24.17
N TYR A 30 3.87 15.38 22.93
CA TYR A 30 3.81 16.45 21.92
C TYR A 30 2.43 17.11 21.79
N GLY A 31 1.51 16.87 22.71
CA GLY A 31 0.15 17.40 22.67
C GLY A 31 -0.72 16.82 21.56
N ILE A 32 -0.38 15.62 21.07
CA ILE A 32 -1.07 14.92 19.97
C ILE A 32 -1.94 13.79 20.54
N GLU A 33 -3.19 13.77 20.13
CA GLU A 33 -4.08 12.63 20.23
C GLU A 33 -4.18 11.95 18.88
N LEU A 34 -3.68 10.71 18.75
CA LEU A 34 -3.71 9.93 17.52
C LEU A 34 -4.89 8.95 17.51
N LEU A 35 -5.81 9.15 16.58
CA LEU A 35 -6.90 8.23 16.29
C LEU A 35 -6.50 7.33 15.12
N ILE A 36 -6.40 6.02 15.36
CA ILE A 36 -6.03 5.04 14.34
C ILE A 36 -7.31 4.44 13.76
N ASN A 37 -7.48 4.59 12.45
CA ASN A 37 -8.61 4.07 11.68
C ASN A 37 -8.19 2.80 10.94
N SER A 38 -8.72 1.65 11.38
CA SER A 38 -8.60 0.40 10.65
C SER A 38 -9.61 0.35 9.50
N PRO A 39 -9.26 -0.23 8.33
CA PRO A 39 -10.15 -0.30 7.18
C PRO A 39 -11.41 -1.16 7.41
N GLU A 40 -11.42 -2.02 8.40
CA GLU A 40 -12.61 -2.78 8.82
C GLU A 40 -13.78 -1.89 9.22
N ARG A 41 -13.51 -0.66 9.69
CA ARG A 41 -14.54 0.29 10.15
C ARG A 41 -15.50 0.72 9.04
N ASP A 42 -15.06 0.71 7.79
CA ASP A 42 -15.86 1.07 6.63
C ASP A 42 -16.00 -0.09 5.62
N ASN A 43 -15.74 -1.33 6.07
CA ASN A 43 -15.71 -2.53 5.22
C ASN A 43 -14.77 -2.38 4.03
N TYR A 44 -13.57 -1.81 4.24
CA TYR A 44 -12.56 -1.60 3.19
C TYR A 44 -13.03 -0.73 2.02
N LYS A 45 -14.01 0.12 2.26
CA LYS A 45 -14.63 0.95 1.21
C LYS A 45 -13.66 1.97 0.61
N TYR A 46 -12.83 2.58 1.45
CA TYR A 46 -11.89 3.62 1.03
C TYR A 46 -10.46 3.26 1.38
N SER A 47 -9.57 3.31 0.37
CA SER A 47 -8.14 3.24 0.63
C SER A 47 -7.66 4.42 1.49
N PRO A 48 -6.53 4.33 2.22
CA PRO A 48 -6.01 5.44 3.02
C PRO A 48 -5.80 6.71 2.20
N ALA A 49 -5.26 6.60 0.99
CA ALA A 49 -5.10 7.73 0.08
C ALA A 49 -6.45 8.38 -0.28
N LYS A 50 -7.50 7.57 -0.46
CA LYS A 50 -8.85 8.08 -0.71
C LYS A 50 -9.46 8.73 0.52
N GLN A 51 -9.21 8.21 1.72
CA GLN A 51 -9.66 8.83 2.98
C GLN A 51 -9.05 10.22 3.17
N ILE A 52 -7.77 10.40 2.81
CA ILE A 52 -7.11 11.72 2.84
C ILE A 52 -7.75 12.66 1.81
N GLU A 53 -7.96 12.19 0.57
CA GLU A 53 -8.64 12.99 -0.47
C GLU A 53 -10.02 13.48 -0.05
N LEU A 54 -10.76 12.67 0.70
CA LEU A 54 -12.10 12.98 1.21
C LEU A 54 -12.11 13.76 2.54
N GLY A 55 -10.93 14.02 3.13
CA GLY A 55 -10.82 14.68 4.44
C GLY A 55 -11.31 13.83 5.63
N ILE A 56 -11.41 12.51 5.44
CA ILE A 56 -11.83 11.56 6.50
C ILE A 56 -10.66 11.32 7.47
N SER A 57 -9.44 11.25 6.94
CA SER A 57 -8.20 11.06 7.70
C SER A 57 -7.17 12.11 7.32
N ASP A 58 -6.30 12.47 8.27
CA ASP A 58 -5.24 13.46 8.07
C ASP A 58 -3.98 12.81 7.48
N PHE A 59 -3.71 11.57 7.89
CA PHE A 59 -2.59 10.75 7.44
C PHE A 59 -3.10 9.37 7.00
N GLY A 60 -2.31 8.70 6.16
CA GLY A 60 -2.60 7.33 5.74
C GLY A 60 -1.34 6.57 5.39
N LEU A 61 -1.34 5.29 5.74
CA LEU A 61 -0.33 4.35 5.27
C LEU A 61 -0.76 3.83 3.91
N THR A 62 0.14 3.87 2.95
CA THR A 62 -0.20 3.48 1.59
C THR A 62 1.08 3.14 0.81
N PRO A 63 1.03 2.26 -0.19
CA PRO A 63 2.14 2.06 -1.11
C PRO A 63 2.55 3.36 -1.81
N THR A 64 3.83 3.50 -2.12
CA THR A 64 4.38 4.67 -2.84
C THR A 64 3.65 4.91 -4.16
N GLU A 65 3.27 3.86 -4.86
CA GLU A 65 2.54 3.88 -6.13
C GLU A 65 1.18 4.56 -6.00
N SER A 66 0.54 4.47 -4.84
CA SER A 66 -0.71 5.21 -4.58
C SER A 66 -0.48 6.71 -4.61
N VAL A 67 0.63 7.22 -4.09
CA VAL A 67 0.99 8.65 -4.16
C VAL A 67 1.11 9.06 -5.63
N ILE A 68 1.85 8.29 -6.44
CA ILE A 68 2.01 8.53 -7.87
C ILE A 68 0.64 8.50 -8.57
N SER A 69 -0.15 7.44 -8.32
CA SER A 69 -1.47 7.24 -8.91
C SER A 69 -2.43 8.41 -8.64
N PHE A 70 -2.46 8.93 -7.41
CA PHE A 70 -3.33 10.06 -7.05
C PHE A 70 -2.88 11.37 -7.66
N ARG A 71 -1.59 11.54 -7.91
CA ARG A 71 -1.03 12.75 -8.55
C ARG A 71 -1.13 12.73 -10.07
N THR A 72 -1.26 11.56 -10.68
CA THR A 72 -1.28 11.39 -12.16
C THR A 72 -2.64 11.02 -12.74
N LYS A 73 -3.67 10.88 -11.92
CA LYS A 73 -5.04 10.65 -12.41
C LYS A 73 -5.63 11.91 -13.06
N ASN A 74 -6.73 11.78 -13.80
CA ASN A 74 -7.37 12.87 -14.54
C ASN A 74 -7.74 14.08 -13.66
N ASN A 75 -8.19 13.83 -12.41
CA ASN A 75 -8.37 14.86 -11.39
C ASN A 75 -7.31 14.66 -10.31
N PRO A 76 -6.10 15.21 -10.47
CA PRO A 76 -5.01 14.95 -9.56
C PRO A 76 -5.28 15.54 -8.18
N PHE A 77 -5.05 14.73 -7.15
CA PHE A 77 -5.03 15.18 -5.77
C PHE A 77 -3.58 15.31 -5.30
N LYS A 78 -3.25 16.41 -4.63
CA LYS A 78 -1.87 16.70 -4.20
C LYS A 78 -1.53 15.89 -2.93
N LEU A 79 -1.51 14.56 -3.06
CA LEU A 79 -1.02 13.67 -2.02
C LEU A 79 0.51 13.79 -1.94
N ILE A 80 1.06 13.84 -0.72
CA ILE A 80 2.51 13.90 -0.47
C ILE A 80 2.93 12.77 0.47
N ALA A 81 4.10 12.19 0.22
CA ALA A 81 4.74 11.27 1.16
C ALA A 81 5.56 12.10 2.16
N VAL A 82 5.33 11.89 3.45
CA VAL A 82 6.02 12.60 4.53
C VAL A 82 7.05 11.73 5.23
N SER A 83 6.92 10.40 5.14
CA SER A 83 7.86 9.44 5.72
C SER A 83 7.71 8.07 5.04
N ALA A 84 8.79 7.30 4.99
CA ALA A 84 8.76 5.89 4.61
C ALA A 84 8.88 5.02 5.87
N LEU A 85 8.00 4.02 5.99
CA LEU A 85 8.07 3.03 7.07
C LEU A 85 9.08 1.93 6.75
N PHE A 86 9.16 1.53 5.48
CA PHE A 86 10.12 0.56 4.98
C PHE A 86 11.18 1.26 4.13
N GLN A 87 12.43 0.85 4.30
CA GLN A 87 13.58 1.42 3.60
C GLN A 87 13.86 0.73 2.26
N SER A 88 13.22 -0.42 2.02
CA SER A 88 13.34 -1.19 0.78
C SER A 88 11.99 -1.80 0.42
N ASP A 89 11.82 -2.13 -0.85
CA ASP A 89 10.66 -2.88 -1.32
C ASP A 89 10.69 -4.30 -0.77
N ILE A 90 9.58 -4.72 -0.17
CA ILE A 90 9.38 -6.06 0.38
C ILE A 90 8.31 -6.84 -0.39
N SER A 91 7.84 -6.30 -1.51
CA SER A 91 6.85 -6.97 -2.37
C SER A 91 7.43 -8.22 -3.00
N ALA A 92 6.62 -9.26 -3.12
CA ALA A 92 6.99 -10.52 -3.75
C ALA A 92 5.81 -11.13 -4.50
N ILE A 93 6.12 -11.86 -5.57
CA ILE A 93 5.16 -12.77 -6.19
C ILE A 93 5.36 -14.14 -5.56
N VAL A 94 4.29 -14.72 -5.03
CA VAL A 94 4.29 -16.03 -4.38
C VAL A 94 3.73 -17.07 -5.35
N VAL A 95 4.41 -18.19 -5.48
CA VAL A 95 3.99 -19.33 -6.29
C VAL A 95 4.13 -20.61 -5.46
N THR A 96 3.42 -21.67 -5.85
CA THR A 96 3.61 -22.99 -5.22
C THR A 96 4.94 -23.61 -5.67
N ASP A 97 5.54 -24.43 -4.83
CA ASP A 97 6.86 -25.03 -5.10
C ASP A 97 6.85 -25.94 -6.35
N ASP A 98 5.72 -26.58 -6.62
CA ASP A 98 5.48 -27.46 -7.77
C ASP A 98 5.02 -26.73 -9.04
N SER A 99 4.88 -25.42 -9.01
CA SER A 99 4.41 -24.62 -10.16
C SER A 99 5.32 -24.64 -11.38
N GLY A 100 6.60 -24.99 -11.17
CA GLY A 100 7.64 -24.91 -12.20
C GLY A 100 8.13 -23.49 -12.49
N ILE A 101 7.54 -22.45 -11.87
CA ILE A 101 7.93 -21.05 -12.02
C ILE A 101 9.19 -20.80 -11.19
N LYS A 102 10.30 -20.40 -11.83
CA LYS A 102 11.59 -20.15 -11.16
C LYS A 102 12.06 -18.71 -11.30
N ARG A 103 11.51 -17.98 -12.26
CA ARG A 103 11.91 -16.60 -12.56
C ARG A 103 10.76 -15.83 -13.22
N PRO A 104 10.83 -14.49 -13.28
CA PRO A 104 9.72 -13.68 -13.77
C PRO A 104 9.19 -14.05 -15.15
N LYS A 105 10.03 -14.37 -16.11
CA LYS A 105 9.56 -14.74 -17.47
C LYS A 105 8.70 -16.00 -17.51
N ASP A 106 8.80 -16.87 -16.51
CA ASP A 106 8.01 -18.10 -16.46
C ASP A 106 6.54 -17.82 -16.10
N LEU A 107 6.22 -16.56 -15.75
CA LEU A 107 4.86 -16.08 -15.51
C LEU A 107 4.12 -15.75 -16.81
N ASP A 108 4.79 -15.70 -17.98
CA ASP A 108 4.11 -15.47 -19.27
C ASP A 108 3.00 -16.51 -19.50
N GLY A 109 1.83 -16.05 -19.90
CA GLY A 109 0.64 -16.87 -20.13
C GLY A 109 -0.02 -17.39 -18.85
N LYS A 110 0.41 -16.96 -17.67
CA LYS A 110 -0.18 -17.35 -16.39
C LYS A 110 -1.19 -16.32 -15.91
N SER A 111 -2.08 -16.76 -15.01
CA SER A 111 -2.96 -15.87 -14.26
C SER A 111 -2.36 -15.61 -12.89
N TYR A 112 -2.51 -14.40 -12.38
CA TYR A 112 -2.10 -14.05 -11.03
C TYR A 112 -3.22 -13.34 -10.28
N ALA A 113 -3.22 -13.47 -8.96
CA ALA A 113 -4.15 -12.76 -8.10
C ALA A 113 -3.52 -11.46 -7.60
N SER A 114 -4.24 -10.36 -7.74
CA SER A 114 -3.83 -9.04 -7.28
C SER A 114 -4.94 -8.35 -6.49
N TYR A 115 -4.65 -7.23 -5.87
CA TYR A 115 -5.65 -6.35 -5.26
C TYR A 115 -6.44 -5.52 -6.29
N GLY A 116 -6.08 -5.62 -7.58
CA GLY A 116 -6.68 -4.82 -8.63
C GLY A 116 -6.28 -3.35 -8.60
N ALA A 117 -5.15 -3.01 -7.99
CA ALA A 117 -4.66 -1.65 -8.02
C ALA A 117 -4.18 -1.27 -9.43
N ARG A 118 -4.47 -0.05 -9.84
CA ARG A 118 -4.23 0.47 -11.20
C ARG A 118 -2.81 0.27 -11.76
N TYR A 119 -1.82 0.13 -10.89
CA TYR A 119 -0.41 0.01 -11.23
C TYR A 119 0.12 -1.42 -11.22
N GLU A 120 -0.56 -2.38 -10.59
CA GLU A 120 -0.03 -3.74 -10.33
C GLU A 120 0.27 -4.48 -11.63
N ASP A 121 -0.68 -4.52 -12.57
CA ASP A 121 -0.49 -5.17 -13.87
C ASP A 121 0.73 -4.62 -14.62
N LEU A 122 0.95 -3.30 -14.55
CA LEU A 122 2.07 -2.66 -15.21
C LEU A 122 3.40 -3.09 -14.60
N ILE A 123 3.46 -3.22 -13.28
CA ILE A 123 4.66 -3.67 -12.56
C ILE A 123 4.97 -5.12 -12.91
N VAL A 124 3.97 -6.02 -12.84
CA VAL A 124 4.17 -7.44 -13.13
C VAL A 124 4.58 -7.64 -14.59
N LYS A 125 3.90 -7.00 -15.54
CA LYS A 125 4.25 -7.06 -16.97
C LYS A 125 5.67 -6.55 -17.22
N GLN A 126 6.06 -5.47 -16.57
CA GLN A 126 7.42 -4.92 -16.72
C GLN A 126 8.48 -5.84 -16.10
N LEU A 127 8.17 -6.45 -14.95
CA LEU A 127 9.04 -7.44 -14.31
C LEU A 127 9.34 -8.61 -15.25
N ILE A 128 8.31 -9.16 -15.89
CA ILE A 128 8.43 -10.25 -16.86
C ILE A 128 9.28 -9.83 -18.06
N LYS A 129 9.02 -8.65 -18.63
CA LYS A 129 9.77 -8.11 -19.76
C LYS A 129 11.24 -7.88 -19.45
N ASN A 130 11.55 -7.39 -18.27
CA ASN A 130 12.93 -7.16 -17.83
C ASN A 130 13.72 -8.48 -17.72
N ASP A 131 13.02 -9.60 -17.52
CA ASP A 131 13.61 -10.94 -17.49
C ASP A 131 13.57 -11.67 -18.84
N GLY A 132 13.19 -10.98 -19.93
CA GLY A 132 13.18 -11.50 -21.30
C GLY A 132 11.89 -12.23 -21.67
N GLY A 133 10.81 -12.05 -20.94
CA GLY A 133 9.48 -12.54 -21.28
C GLY A 133 8.67 -11.51 -22.12
N LEU A 134 7.45 -11.87 -22.49
CA LEU A 134 6.54 -11.03 -23.28
C LEU A 134 5.75 -10.03 -22.43
N GLY A 135 5.59 -10.34 -21.13
CA GLY A 135 4.71 -9.59 -20.23
C GLY A 135 3.23 -9.94 -20.44
N ASP A 136 2.96 -11.17 -20.83
CA ASP A 136 1.60 -11.69 -21.03
C ASP A 136 1.11 -12.37 -19.74
N VAL A 137 0.34 -11.63 -18.96
CA VAL A 137 -0.32 -12.13 -17.73
C VAL A 137 -1.76 -11.65 -17.67
N ASN A 138 -2.63 -12.48 -17.07
CA ASN A 138 -4.06 -12.23 -16.86
C ASN A 138 -4.39 -12.15 -15.37
#